data_a34725e57f916de8de031dc21f8f090a
#
_entry.id   a34725e57f916de8de031dc21f8f090a
#
_cell.length_a   1.000
_cell.length_b   1.000
_cell.length_c   1.000
_cell.angle_alpha   90.00
_cell.angle_beta   90.00
_cell.angle_gamma   90.00
#
_symmetry.space_group_name_H-M   'P 1'
#
loop_
_entity.id
_entity.type
_entity.pdbx_description
1 polymer ?
#
loop_
_entity_poly.entity_id
_entity_poly.type
_entity_poly.pdbx_seq_one_letter_code
_entity_poly.pdbx_strand_id
1 'polypeptide(L)'
;MGSQTNSRWALRLLLVLSIVAGGGCLFRAVQATSESDAADAARGAYNQKTLATYNNRFGAGHPFLPSNATTDTGELIDAKSFPTAKYCAHCHEEAHTEWRQSAHSNSNRPTWYLRNTALLKAEKGVEYTRHCEGCHDPIALVSGALTQSGPGRKWYDDEGVTCSVCHSIQKVDTRGTGSYVLGVPAVLVDEDGKPITRPVSGLWSPRPGRAS
;
A
#
# COMPACT_ATOMS: atom_id res chain seq x y z
N MET A 1 -8.06 68.37 52.86
CA MET A 1 -6.86 67.60 52.61
C MET A 1 -7.18 66.12 52.85
N GLY A 2 -7.56 65.36 51.81
CA GLY A 2 -8.01 63.94 52.03
C GLY A 2 -8.25 63.13 50.75
N SER A 3 -7.67 63.50 49.63
CA SER A 3 -8.01 62.78 48.38
C SER A 3 -6.82 62.10 47.64
N GLN A 4 -5.58 62.30 48.08
CA GLN A 4 -4.42 61.73 47.33
C GLN A 4 -3.94 60.35 47.81
N THR A 5 -4.34 59.90 48.96
CA THR A 5 -3.88 58.62 49.53
C THR A 5 -4.58 57.42 48.89
N ASN A 6 -5.84 57.54 48.52
CA ASN A 6 -6.62 56.43 47.91
C ASN A 6 -6.17 56.09 46.47
N SER A 7 -5.68 57.03 45.72
CA SER A 7 -5.19 56.83 44.35
C SER A 7 -3.92 55.98 44.30
N ARG A 8 -3.01 56.13 45.22
CA ARG A 8 -1.74 55.40 45.26
C ARG A 8 -1.94 53.92 45.68
N TRP A 9 -2.90 53.65 46.56
CA TRP A 9 -3.26 52.29 46.93
C TRP A 9 -3.97 51.53 45.79
N ALA A 10 -4.86 52.20 45.08
CA ALA A 10 -5.54 51.63 43.93
C ALA A 10 -4.54 51.27 42.79
N LEU A 11 -3.55 52.15 42.53
CA LEU A 11 -2.52 51.93 41.53
C LEU A 11 -1.59 50.77 41.88
N ARG A 12 -1.22 50.62 43.18
CA ARG A 12 -0.42 49.50 43.66
C ARG A 12 -1.17 48.18 43.58
N LEU A 13 -2.45 48.17 43.92
CA LEU A 13 -3.31 47.00 43.79
C LEU A 13 -3.46 46.51 42.32
N LEU A 14 -3.64 47.46 41.41
CA LEU A 14 -3.72 47.17 39.98
C LEU A 14 -2.39 46.62 39.42
N LEU A 15 -1.25 47.16 39.88
CA LEU A 15 0.08 46.63 39.48
C LEU A 15 0.33 45.23 40.00
N VAL A 16 -0.01 44.92 41.23
CA VAL A 16 0.13 43.58 41.83
C VAL A 16 -0.78 42.58 41.10
N LEU A 17 -2.03 42.97 40.83
CA LEU A 17 -2.97 42.12 40.07
C LEU A 17 -2.49 41.84 38.64
N SER A 18 -1.89 42.84 37.96
CA SER A 18 -1.32 42.64 36.61
C SER A 18 -0.10 41.71 36.62
N ILE A 19 0.75 41.79 37.63
CA ILE A 19 1.92 40.91 37.78
C ILE A 19 1.47 39.47 38.11
N VAL A 20 0.47 39.26 38.96
CA VAL A 20 -0.08 37.94 39.26
C VAL A 20 -0.80 37.33 38.06
N ALA A 21 -1.59 38.13 37.36
CA ALA A 21 -2.27 37.65 36.12
C ALA A 21 -1.26 37.34 34.98
N GLY A 22 -0.26 38.21 34.79
CA GLY A 22 0.80 37.99 33.80
C GLY A 22 1.68 36.78 34.14
N GLY A 23 2.05 36.62 35.41
CA GLY A 23 2.78 35.45 35.90
C GLY A 23 2.01 34.13 35.72
N GLY A 24 0.68 34.16 35.99
CA GLY A 24 -0.19 33.01 35.76
C GLY A 24 -0.32 32.59 34.31
N CYS A 25 -0.38 33.55 33.36
CA CYS A 25 -0.40 33.27 31.94
C CYS A 25 0.93 32.70 31.42
N LEU A 26 2.06 33.25 31.87
CA LEU A 26 3.39 32.73 31.52
C LEU A 26 3.61 31.33 32.08
N PHE A 27 3.22 31.08 33.33
CA PHE A 27 3.33 29.75 33.95
C PHE A 27 2.49 28.70 33.22
N ARG A 28 1.25 29.03 32.82
CA ARG A 28 0.41 28.14 32.01
C ARG A 28 0.96 27.91 30.63
N ALA A 29 1.54 28.91 29.99
CA ALA A 29 2.18 28.76 28.68
C ALA A 29 3.41 27.83 28.75
N VAL A 30 4.24 27.98 29.78
CA VAL A 30 5.40 27.08 30.02
C VAL A 30 4.98 25.66 30.33
N GLN A 31 3.92 25.45 31.11
CA GLN A 31 3.38 24.11 31.35
C GLN A 31 2.82 23.47 30.08
N ALA A 32 2.07 24.22 29.28
CA ALA A 32 1.49 23.71 28.03
C ALA A 32 2.58 23.29 27.00
N THR A 33 3.68 24.05 26.89
CA THR A 33 4.80 23.65 26.04
C THR A 33 5.53 22.42 26.57
N SER A 34 5.74 22.34 27.88
CA SER A 34 6.36 21.17 28.51
C SER A 34 5.55 19.88 28.35
N GLU A 35 4.21 19.97 28.43
CA GLU A 35 3.33 18.81 28.22
C GLU A 35 3.33 18.39 26.72
N SER A 36 3.37 19.35 25.80
CA SER A 36 3.51 19.08 24.37
C SER A 36 4.82 18.36 24.04
N ASP A 37 5.94 18.87 24.57
CA ASP A 37 7.26 18.29 24.35
C ASP A 37 7.38 16.87 24.93
N ALA A 38 6.79 16.64 26.10
CA ALA A 38 6.72 15.31 26.72
C ALA A 38 5.87 14.33 25.91
N ALA A 39 4.74 14.78 25.36
CA ALA A 39 3.88 13.98 24.51
C ALA A 39 4.57 13.63 23.17
N ASP A 40 5.29 14.57 22.58
CA ASP A 40 6.04 14.34 21.35
C ASP A 40 7.24 13.40 21.57
N ALA A 41 7.94 13.52 22.68
CA ALA A 41 8.99 12.60 23.08
C ALA A 41 8.46 11.17 23.32
N ALA A 42 7.31 11.03 24.00
CA ALA A 42 6.66 9.74 24.21
C ALA A 42 6.20 9.11 22.89
N ARG A 43 5.66 9.92 21.95
CA ARG A 43 5.31 9.47 20.60
C ARG A 43 6.53 9.02 19.83
N GLY A 44 7.63 9.77 19.90
CA GLY A 44 8.90 9.41 19.28
C GLY A 44 9.44 8.08 19.81
N ALA A 45 9.44 7.88 21.13
CA ALA A 45 9.87 6.64 21.77
C ALA A 45 8.95 5.45 21.37
N TYR A 46 7.63 5.65 21.34
CA TYR A 46 6.68 4.65 20.86
C TYR A 46 6.95 4.26 19.41
N ASN A 47 7.16 5.23 18.53
CA ASN A 47 7.45 4.98 17.11
C ASN A 47 8.75 4.20 16.94
N GLN A 48 9.81 4.56 17.66
CA GLN A 48 11.08 3.83 17.61
C GLN A 48 10.92 2.38 18.10
N LYS A 49 10.22 2.17 19.21
CA LYS A 49 9.93 0.82 19.72
C LYS A 49 9.12 0.01 18.71
N THR A 50 8.11 0.62 18.09
CA THR A 50 7.27 -0.02 17.08
C THR A 50 8.08 -0.41 15.86
N LEU A 51 8.91 0.49 15.32
CA LEU A 51 9.79 0.21 14.19
C LEU A 51 10.78 -0.92 14.51
N ALA A 52 11.36 -0.93 15.71
CA ALA A 52 12.27 -1.99 16.15
C ALA A 52 11.56 -3.36 16.26
N THR A 53 10.29 -3.36 16.70
CA THR A 53 9.49 -4.58 16.85
C THR A 53 9.07 -5.15 15.49
N TYR A 54 8.64 -4.29 14.57
CA TYR A 54 8.22 -4.71 13.23
C TYR A 54 9.37 -5.11 12.32
N ASN A 55 10.61 -4.75 12.63
CA ASN A 55 11.86 -5.17 11.96
C ASN A 55 11.69 -5.45 10.45
N ASN A 56 11.02 -4.54 9.74
CA ASN A 56 10.80 -4.64 8.30
C ASN A 56 12.15 -4.52 7.57
N ARG A 57 12.84 -5.63 7.42
CA ARG A 57 14.08 -5.70 6.65
C ARG A 57 13.72 -5.84 5.18
N PHE A 58 13.97 -4.79 4.43
CA PHE A 58 13.89 -4.81 2.98
C PHE A 58 15.22 -5.32 2.39
N GLY A 59 15.16 -5.99 1.27
CA GLY A 59 16.35 -6.48 0.59
C GLY A 59 16.16 -7.87 0.00
N ALA A 60 17.23 -8.47 -0.49
CA ALA A 60 17.20 -9.74 -1.20
C ALA A 60 16.58 -10.89 -0.39
N GLY A 61 16.81 -10.91 0.94
CA GLY A 61 16.22 -11.93 1.82
C GLY A 61 14.74 -11.74 2.14
N HIS A 62 14.15 -10.59 1.78
CA HIS A 62 12.74 -10.24 2.07
C HIS A 62 12.11 -9.45 0.92
N PRO A 63 12.04 -10.04 -0.29
CA PRO A 63 11.69 -9.30 -1.50
C PRO A 63 10.25 -8.76 -1.51
N PHE A 64 9.36 -9.30 -0.68
CA PHE A 64 7.93 -8.96 -0.67
C PHE A 64 7.52 -8.07 0.50
N LEU A 65 8.30 -8.04 1.60
CA LEU A 65 7.94 -7.21 2.75
C LEU A 65 7.86 -5.71 2.39
N PRO A 66 6.88 -4.98 2.95
CA PRO A 66 5.91 -5.37 3.99
C PRO A 66 4.59 -5.96 3.48
N SER A 67 4.49 -6.43 2.24
CA SER A 67 3.31 -7.15 1.75
C SER A 67 3.11 -8.47 2.50
N ASN A 68 1.85 -8.91 2.62
CA ASN A 68 1.51 -10.25 3.06
C ASN A 68 1.53 -11.30 1.92
N ALA A 69 1.51 -10.81 0.67
CA ALA A 69 1.66 -11.68 -0.50
C ALA A 69 3.11 -12.15 -0.64
N THR A 70 3.28 -13.38 -1.08
CA THR A 70 4.59 -13.98 -1.35
C THR A 70 4.48 -15.00 -2.49
N THR A 71 5.58 -15.58 -2.90
CA THR A 71 5.62 -16.71 -3.84
C THR A 71 5.82 -18.04 -3.11
N ASP A 72 5.54 -19.13 -3.76
CA ASP A 72 5.69 -20.50 -3.21
C ASP A 72 7.15 -20.85 -2.89
N THR A 73 8.09 -20.30 -3.65
CA THR A 73 9.54 -20.46 -3.42
C THR A 73 10.13 -19.40 -2.49
N GLY A 74 9.40 -18.31 -2.23
CA GLY A 74 9.92 -17.12 -1.55
C GLY A 74 10.82 -16.24 -2.44
N GLU A 75 11.01 -16.61 -3.71
CA GLU A 75 11.83 -15.90 -4.70
C GLU A 75 10.95 -15.12 -5.69
N LEU A 76 11.57 -14.21 -6.43
CA LEU A 76 10.89 -13.44 -7.47
C LEU A 76 10.53 -14.35 -8.66
N ILE A 77 9.38 -14.09 -9.28
CA ILE A 77 8.93 -14.73 -10.51
C ILE A 77 9.16 -13.78 -11.68
N ASP A 78 9.77 -14.25 -12.78
CA ASP A 78 9.92 -13.41 -13.98
C ASP A 78 8.54 -12.91 -14.46
N ALA A 79 8.40 -11.60 -14.64
CA ALA A 79 7.17 -11.00 -15.13
C ALA A 79 6.67 -11.62 -16.46
N LYS A 80 7.58 -12.10 -17.31
CA LYS A 80 7.25 -12.77 -18.57
C LYS A 80 6.54 -14.11 -18.37
N SER A 81 6.61 -14.69 -17.18
CA SER A 81 5.87 -15.91 -16.84
C SER A 81 4.37 -15.67 -16.68
N PHE A 82 3.95 -14.40 -16.53
CA PHE A 82 2.53 -14.04 -16.40
C PHE A 82 1.95 -13.73 -17.80
N PRO A 83 1.05 -14.59 -18.34
CA PRO A 83 0.34 -14.25 -19.55
C PRO A 83 -0.58 -13.04 -19.30
N THR A 84 -0.70 -12.18 -20.31
CA THR A 84 -1.60 -11.02 -20.26
C THR A 84 -3.07 -11.47 -20.22
N ALA A 85 -3.96 -10.63 -19.70
CA ALA A 85 -5.39 -10.88 -19.80
C ALA A 85 -5.86 -11.04 -21.26
N LYS A 86 -5.23 -10.31 -22.19
CA LYS A 86 -5.49 -10.45 -23.63
C LYS A 86 -5.16 -11.85 -24.16
N TYR A 87 -4.10 -12.50 -23.66
CA TYR A 87 -3.81 -13.88 -24.01
C TYR A 87 -4.96 -14.81 -23.60
N CYS A 88 -5.50 -14.64 -22.39
CA CYS A 88 -6.62 -15.44 -21.90
C CYS A 88 -7.91 -15.18 -22.70
N ALA A 89 -8.07 -13.97 -23.21
CA ALA A 89 -9.24 -13.57 -24.04
C ALA A 89 -9.38 -14.37 -25.32
N HIS A 90 -8.33 -14.97 -25.84
CA HIS A 90 -8.42 -15.79 -27.06
C HIS A 90 -9.38 -16.98 -26.92
N CYS A 91 -9.53 -17.49 -25.70
CA CYS A 91 -10.43 -18.61 -25.41
C CYS A 91 -11.57 -18.22 -24.45
N HIS A 92 -11.37 -17.17 -23.63
CA HIS A 92 -12.27 -16.75 -22.57
C HIS A 92 -12.73 -15.30 -22.76
N GLU A 93 -13.26 -14.98 -23.94
CA GLU A 93 -13.63 -13.61 -24.34
C GLU A 93 -14.67 -12.97 -23.37
N GLU A 94 -15.69 -13.74 -23.01
CA GLU A 94 -16.75 -13.27 -22.10
C GLU A 94 -16.16 -12.94 -20.72
N ALA A 95 -15.43 -13.87 -20.11
CA ALA A 95 -14.77 -13.66 -18.81
C ALA A 95 -13.78 -12.50 -18.85
N HIS A 96 -13.03 -12.32 -19.95
CA HIS A 96 -12.15 -11.17 -20.12
C HIS A 96 -12.94 -9.86 -20.18
N THR A 97 -14.08 -9.83 -20.87
CA THR A 97 -14.93 -8.64 -20.98
C THR A 97 -15.50 -8.24 -19.62
N GLU A 98 -15.94 -9.20 -18.82
CA GLU A 98 -16.42 -8.97 -17.46
C GLU A 98 -15.31 -8.49 -16.54
N TRP A 99 -14.15 -9.17 -16.58
CA TRP A 99 -12.97 -8.76 -15.81
C TRP A 99 -12.54 -7.33 -16.18
N ARG A 100 -12.55 -6.96 -17.46
CA ARG A 100 -12.14 -5.64 -17.93
C ARG A 100 -12.98 -4.50 -17.35
N GLN A 101 -14.23 -4.77 -17.00
CA GLN A 101 -15.15 -3.82 -16.36
C GLN A 101 -15.02 -3.83 -14.82
N SER A 102 -14.28 -4.76 -14.26
CA SER A 102 -14.17 -4.93 -12.82
C SER A 102 -13.17 -3.95 -12.17
N ALA A 103 -13.28 -3.81 -10.86
CA ALA A 103 -12.31 -3.09 -10.06
C ALA A 103 -10.90 -3.74 -10.12
N HIS A 104 -10.81 -5.05 -10.32
CA HIS A 104 -9.55 -5.77 -10.39
C HIS A 104 -8.71 -5.35 -11.61
N SER A 105 -9.31 -5.24 -12.79
CA SER A 105 -8.59 -4.79 -13.99
C SER A 105 -8.13 -3.33 -13.90
N ASN A 106 -8.73 -2.55 -13.03
CA ASN A 106 -8.44 -1.14 -12.82
C ASN A 106 -7.72 -0.87 -11.49
N SER A 107 -7.30 -1.90 -10.76
CA SER A 107 -6.80 -1.77 -9.39
C SER A 107 -5.57 -0.86 -9.26
N ASN A 108 -4.70 -0.80 -10.27
CA ASN A 108 -3.48 0.00 -10.27
C ASN A 108 -3.58 1.34 -11.02
N ARG A 109 -4.79 1.74 -11.46
CA ARG A 109 -5.01 2.98 -12.26
C ARG A 109 -5.65 4.14 -11.52
N PRO A 110 -6.38 3.97 -10.41
CA PRO A 110 -7.05 5.09 -9.76
C PRO A 110 -6.07 6.21 -9.41
N THR A 111 -6.41 7.44 -9.76
CA THR A 111 -5.53 8.60 -9.56
C THR A 111 -5.11 8.78 -8.11
N TRP A 112 -6.01 8.54 -7.16
CA TRP A 112 -5.72 8.61 -5.73
C TRP A 112 -4.70 7.54 -5.30
N TYR A 113 -4.78 6.32 -5.84
CA TYR A 113 -3.81 5.26 -5.60
C TYR A 113 -2.43 5.64 -6.14
N LEU A 114 -2.34 6.06 -7.41
CA LEU A 114 -1.10 6.49 -8.03
C LEU A 114 -0.44 7.65 -7.29
N ARG A 115 -1.24 8.62 -6.83
CA ARG A 115 -0.74 9.75 -6.02
C ARG A 115 -0.19 9.27 -4.69
N ASN A 116 -0.93 8.43 -3.96
CA ASN A 116 -0.53 7.98 -2.63
C ASN A 116 0.73 7.11 -2.69
N THR A 117 0.84 6.22 -3.66
CA THR A 117 2.05 5.40 -3.86
C THR A 117 3.24 6.25 -4.28
N ALA A 118 3.04 7.29 -5.11
CA ALA A 118 4.10 8.24 -5.47
C ALA A 118 4.61 9.03 -4.26
N LEU A 119 3.72 9.52 -3.39
CA LEU A 119 4.09 10.21 -2.15
C LEU A 119 4.83 9.28 -1.19
N LEU A 120 4.33 8.07 -0.99
CA LEU A 120 4.96 7.07 -0.12
C LEU A 120 6.35 6.70 -0.64
N LYS A 121 6.49 6.49 -1.95
CA LYS A 121 7.76 6.22 -2.60
C LYS A 121 8.77 7.36 -2.40
N ALA A 122 8.33 8.61 -2.55
CA ALA A 122 9.19 9.78 -2.37
C ALA A 122 9.63 9.96 -0.91
N GLU A 123 8.77 9.65 0.04
CA GLU A 123 9.03 9.86 1.48
C GLU A 123 9.80 8.70 2.12
N LYS A 124 9.46 7.46 1.79
CA LYS A 124 9.95 6.24 2.48
C LYS A 124 10.77 5.30 1.59
N GLY A 125 10.64 5.41 0.29
CA GLY A 125 11.25 4.48 -0.67
C GLY A 125 10.24 3.55 -1.34
N VAL A 126 10.64 2.98 -2.48
CA VAL A 126 9.76 2.14 -3.30
C VAL A 126 9.32 0.87 -2.58
N GLU A 127 10.16 0.32 -1.74
CA GLU A 127 9.88 -0.91 -1.00
C GLU A 127 8.65 -0.80 -0.09
N TYR A 128 8.38 0.39 0.43
CA TYR A 128 7.19 0.62 1.25
C TYR A 128 5.88 0.50 0.47
N THR A 129 5.91 0.70 -0.85
CA THR A 129 4.70 0.55 -1.68
C THR A 129 4.27 -0.90 -1.82
N ARG A 130 5.15 -1.88 -1.58
CA ARG A 130 4.83 -3.32 -1.63
C ARG A 130 3.61 -3.70 -0.80
N HIS A 131 3.35 -2.96 0.28
CA HIS A 131 2.15 -3.13 1.08
C HIS A 131 0.86 -2.93 0.28
N CYS A 132 0.85 -1.99 -0.65
CA CYS A 132 -0.30 -1.69 -1.50
C CYS A 132 -0.41 -2.67 -2.67
N GLU A 133 0.75 -3.07 -3.20
CA GLU A 133 0.84 -3.77 -4.49
C GLU A 133 0.35 -5.21 -4.43
N GLY A 134 0.31 -5.83 -3.26
CA GLY A 134 -0.33 -7.14 -3.09
C GLY A 134 -1.79 -7.18 -3.53
N CYS A 135 -2.50 -6.03 -3.51
CA CYS A 135 -3.88 -5.89 -3.97
C CYS A 135 -4.03 -5.06 -5.26
N HIS A 136 -3.07 -4.18 -5.55
CA HIS A 136 -3.20 -3.23 -6.65
C HIS A 136 -2.39 -3.62 -7.89
N ASP A 137 -1.17 -4.14 -7.72
CA ASP A 137 -0.30 -4.57 -8.82
C ASP A 137 0.55 -5.78 -8.41
N PRO A 138 -0.08 -6.96 -8.27
CA PRO A 138 0.61 -8.17 -7.82
C PRO A 138 1.79 -8.59 -8.69
N ILE A 139 1.71 -8.38 -10.01
CA ILE A 139 2.82 -8.71 -10.91
C ILE A 139 4.03 -7.84 -10.61
N ALA A 140 3.85 -6.53 -10.43
CA ALA A 140 4.93 -5.63 -10.04
C ALA A 140 5.59 -6.05 -8.72
N LEU A 141 4.76 -6.49 -7.74
CA LEU A 141 5.27 -6.98 -6.46
C LEU A 141 6.15 -8.22 -6.64
N VAL A 142 5.61 -9.27 -7.27
CA VAL A 142 6.30 -10.58 -7.30
C VAL A 142 7.41 -10.65 -8.35
N SER A 143 7.47 -9.73 -9.30
CA SER A 143 8.52 -9.68 -10.31
C SER A 143 9.73 -8.82 -9.94
N GLY A 144 9.75 -8.20 -8.77
CA GLY A 144 10.87 -7.37 -8.32
C GLY A 144 10.88 -5.95 -8.90
N ALA A 145 9.79 -5.51 -9.54
CA ALA A 145 9.69 -4.13 -10.04
C ALA A 145 9.75 -3.09 -8.91
N LEU A 146 9.40 -3.49 -7.68
CA LEU A 146 9.37 -2.63 -6.49
C LEU A 146 10.66 -2.76 -5.68
N THR A 147 11.78 -2.65 -6.35
CA THR A 147 13.13 -2.55 -5.76
C THR A 147 13.78 -1.25 -6.23
N GLN A 148 14.82 -0.79 -5.53
CA GLN A 148 15.55 0.43 -5.90
C GLN A 148 16.14 0.35 -7.31
N SER A 149 16.54 -0.85 -7.73
CA SER A 149 17.04 -1.16 -9.08
C SER A 149 15.94 -1.69 -10.01
N GLY A 150 14.69 -1.65 -9.57
CA GLY A 150 13.57 -2.18 -10.33
C GLY A 150 13.33 -1.43 -11.64
N PRO A 151 12.78 -2.11 -12.64
CA PRO A 151 12.73 -1.61 -14.01
C PRO A 151 11.74 -0.46 -14.25
N GLY A 152 11.02 0.05 -13.25
CA GLY A 152 9.95 1.03 -13.45
C GLY A 152 8.71 0.45 -14.11
N ARG A 153 7.83 1.31 -14.69
CA ARG A 153 6.59 0.85 -15.35
C ARG A 153 6.88 -0.09 -16.53
N LYS A 154 6.06 -1.13 -16.65
CA LYS A 154 6.18 -2.22 -17.62
C LYS A 154 4.84 -2.50 -18.30
N TRP A 155 4.84 -3.39 -19.28
CA TRP A 155 3.65 -3.82 -20.00
C TRP A 155 2.51 -4.32 -19.11
N TYR A 156 2.82 -4.89 -17.94
CA TYR A 156 1.85 -5.38 -16.98
C TYR A 156 1.24 -4.29 -16.09
N ASP A 157 1.74 -3.06 -16.16
CA ASP A 157 1.19 -1.94 -15.39
C ASP A 157 -0.28 -1.64 -15.71
N ASP A 158 -0.79 -2.16 -16.82
CA ASP A 158 -2.20 -2.03 -17.21
C ASP A 158 -3.04 -3.28 -16.88
N GLU A 159 -2.43 -4.29 -16.28
CA GLU A 159 -3.09 -5.57 -15.99
C GLU A 159 -3.83 -5.57 -14.65
N GLY A 160 -3.35 -4.82 -13.64
CA GLY A 160 -3.92 -4.83 -12.30
C GLY A 160 -3.92 -6.22 -11.68
N VAL A 161 -5.02 -6.63 -11.04
CA VAL A 161 -5.25 -8.01 -10.59
C VAL A 161 -5.82 -8.79 -11.76
N THR A 162 -4.94 -9.41 -12.54
CA THR A 162 -5.27 -10.08 -13.80
C THR A 162 -5.64 -11.55 -13.61
N CYS A 163 -6.12 -12.17 -14.68
CA CYS A 163 -6.51 -13.58 -14.70
C CYS A 163 -5.40 -14.49 -14.18
N SER A 164 -4.17 -14.30 -14.68
CA SER A 164 -3.00 -15.11 -14.29
C SER A 164 -2.63 -14.96 -12.81
N VAL A 165 -2.88 -13.82 -12.20
CA VAL A 165 -2.67 -13.62 -10.75
C VAL A 165 -3.60 -14.52 -9.96
N CYS A 166 -4.92 -14.42 -10.18
CA CYS A 166 -5.89 -15.24 -9.45
C CYS A 166 -5.69 -16.73 -9.70
N HIS A 167 -5.41 -17.11 -10.94
CA HIS A 167 -5.23 -18.52 -11.33
C HIS A 167 -3.87 -19.12 -10.92
N SER A 168 -2.94 -18.32 -10.40
CA SER A 168 -1.68 -18.81 -9.82
C SER A 168 -1.66 -18.84 -8.29
N ILE A 169 -2.76 -18.47 -7.62
CA ILE A 169 -2.86 -18.54 -6.16
C ILE A 169 -2.83 -20.02 -5.73
N GLN A 170 -1.80 -20.39 -4.98
CA GLN A 170 -1.60 -21.72 -4.41
C GLN A 170 -2.20 -21.84 -3.00
N LYS A 171 -2.17 -20.76 -2.24
CA LYS A 171 -2.62 -20.73 -0.85
C LYS A 171 -3.11 -19.34 -0.48
N VAL A 172 -4.10 -19.29 0.38
CA VAL A 172 -4.57 -18.08 1.05
C VAL A 172 -4.58 -18.31 2.56
N ASP A 173 -4.52 -17.24 3.34
CA ASP A 173 -4.69 -17.31 4.78
C ASP A 173 -5.65 -16.20 5.28
N THR A 174 -5.97 -16.23 6.57
CA THR A 174 -6.97 -15.36 7.20
C THR A 174 -6.43 -14.00 7.64
N ARG A 175 -5.14 -13.69 7.40
CA ARG A 175 -4.57 -12.38 7.77
C ARG A 175 -5.19 -11.23 7.00
N GLY A 176 -5.87 -11.52 5.88
CA GLY A 176 -6.47 -10.51 5.01
C GLY A 176 -5.42 -9.72 4.21
N THR A 177 -5.85 -8.64 3.59
CA THR A 177 -4.97 -7.64 2.94
C THR A 177 -3.94 -8.27 1.99
N GLY A 178 -4.42 -9.02 0.99
CA GLY A 178 -3.55 -9.64 -0.02
C GLY A 178 -2.66 -10.75 0.53
N SER A 179 -3.12 -11.48 1.56
CA SER A 179 -2.35 -12.60 2.13
C SER A 179 -2.57 -13.88 1.33
N TYR A 180 -1.73 -14.05 0.33
CA TYR A 180 -1.75 -15.22 -0.55
C TYR A 180 -0.32 -15.61 -0.97
N VAL A 181 -0.21 -16.84 -1.48
CA VAL A 181 1.03 -17.39 -2.05
C VAL A 181 0.78 -17.63 -3.54
N LEU A 182 1.59 -17.01 -4.40
CA LEU A 182 1.56 -17.23 -5.84
C LEU A 182 2.58 -18.27 -6.26
N GLY A 183 2.18 -19.16 -7.17
CA GLY A 183 3.11 -19.96 -7.96
C GLY A 183 3.32 -19.34 -9.35
N VAL A 184 4.15 -19.98 -10.16
CA VAL A 184 4.27 -19.65 -11.58
C VAL A 184 2.94 -19.98 -12.27
N PRO A 185 2.34 -19.06 -13.08
CA PRO A 185 1.10 -19.32 -13.78
C PRO A 185 1.20 -20.53 -14.72
N ALA A 186 0.19 -21.38 -14.68
CA ALA A 186 0.06 -22.46 -15.65
C ALA A 186 -0.35 -21.89 -17.02
N VAL A 187 0.35 -22.26 -18.07
CA VAL A 187 0.07 -21.90 -19.45
C VAL A 187 -0.10 -23.19 -20.25
N LEU A 188 -1.17 -23.23 -21.08
CA LEU A 188 -1.33 -24.34 -22.02
C LEU A 188 -0.28 -24.21 -23.12
N VAL A 189 0.40 -25.30 -23.39
CA VAL A 189 1.41 -25.40 -24.45
C VAL A 189 1.04 -26.51 -25.43
N ASP A 190 1.49 -26.36 -26.67
CA ASP A 190 1.41 -27.42 -27.69
C ASP A 190 2.48 -28.50 -27.46
N GLU A 191 2.55 -29.47 -28.37
CA GLU A 191 3.52 -30.58 -28.32
C GLU A 191 4.98 -30.11 -28.40
N ASP A 192 5.21 -28.93 -28.97
CA ASP A 192 6.54 -28.30 -29.07
C ASP A 192 6.85 -27.37 -27.87
N GLY A 193 5.96 -27.32 -26.86
CA GLY A 193 6.13 -26.46 -25.68
C GLY A 193 5.82 -24.98 -25.93
N LYS A 194 5.18 -24.63 -27.04
CA LYS A 194 4.79 -23.24 -27.33
C LYS A 194 3.41 -22.91 -26.75
N PRO A 195 3.22 -21.70 -26.20
CA PRO A 195 1.92 -21.29 -25.68
C PRO A 195 0.82 -21.36 -26.74
N ILE A 196 -0.28 -22.03 -26.43
CA ILE A 196 -1.45 -22.14 -27.30
C ILE A 196 -2.21 -20.81 -27.27
N THR A 197 -2.28 -20.14 -28.41
CA THR A 197 -2.93 -18.82 -28.58
C THR A 197 -4.24 -18.90 -29.35
N ARG A 198 -4.72 -20.10 -29.67
CA ARG A 198 -5.99 -20.35 -30.38
C ARG A 198 -6.83 -21.37 -29.64
N PRO A 199 -8.17 -21.26 -29.66
CA PRO A 199 -9.03 -22.29 -29.15
C PRO A 199 -8.69 -23.63 -29.82
N VAL A 200 -8.45 -24.66 -29.02
CA VAL A 200 -8.25 -26.02 -29.55
C VAL A 200 -9.62 -26.54 -29.96
N SER A 201 -9.85 -26.69 -31.26
CA SER A 201 -11.10 -27.21 -31.79
C SER A 201 -11.36 -28.60 -31.20
N GLY A 202 -12.46 -28.75 -30.49
CA GLY A 202 -12.89 -30.01 -29.86
C GLY A 202 -12.75 -30.11 -28.34
N LEU A 203 -11.97 -29.22 -27.70
CA LEU A 203 -11.84 -29.20 -26.23
C LEU A 203 -12.90 -28.29 -25.55
N TRP A 204 -13.54 -27.41 -26.27
CA TRP A 204 -14.56 -26.53 -25.74
C TRP A 204 -15.80 -26.55 -26.61
N SER A 205 -16.82 -27.20 -26.13
CA SER A 205 -18.19 -27.00 -26.62
C SER A 205 -18.80 -25.86 -25.81
N PRO A 206 -19.25 -24.77 -26.43
CA PRO A 206 -20.01 -23.75 -25.69
C PRO A 206 -21.19 -24.43 -25.02
N ARG A 207 -21.37 -24.28 -23.73
CA ARG A 207 -22.62 -24.71 -23.08
C ARG A 207 -23.72 -23.95 -23.78
N PRO A 208 -24.81 -24.64 -24.27
CA PRO A 208 -25.95 -23.95 -24.85
C PRO A 208 -26.46 -22.95 -23.81
N GLY A 209 -26.60 -21.68 -24.24
CA GLY A 209 -26.87 -20.55 -23.40
C GLY A 209 -27.99 -20.79 -22.41
N ARG A 210 -27.81 -20.37 -21.17
CA ARG A 210 -28.92 -20.00 -20.33
C ARG A 210 -29.53 -18.75 -20.98
N ALA A 211 -30.68 -18.93 -21.62
CA ALA A 211 -31.51 -17.80 -21.96
C ALA A 211 -31.82 -17.05 -20.66
N SER A 212 -31.53 -15.77 -20.68
CA SER A 212 -31.90 -14.78 -19.65
C SER A 212 -33.39 -14.64 -19.53
#